data_679e2ad8a5b5cf1892e3e44d6e19afaa
#
_entry.id   679e2ad8a5b5cf1892e3e44d6e19afaa
#
_cell.length_a   1.000
_cell.length_b   1.000
_cell.length_c   1.000
_cell.angle_alpha   90.00
_cell.angle_beta   90.00
_cell.angle_gamma   90.00
#
_symmetry.space_group_name_H-M   'P 1'
#
loop_
_entity.id
_entity.type
_entity.pdbx_description
1 polymer ?
#
loop_
_entity_poly.entity_id
_entity_poly.type
_entity_poly.pdbx_seq_one_letter_code
_entity_poly.pdbx_strand_id
1 'polypeptide(L)'
;MKTILELSHIKARQYFLESQNYCNMQFPKYIDFKPVIEYVQNSVGNKELRDILKDPKRMPSDYENVNHKMLVKKDAQYSYRPIQLINPYLYYLLVKAMTNKSSWKEIKDRFAELKVPNIEVASIPKVKGDTDKSHMSASVSSWWENVEQRSLELALSYRYMFVTDITNCYCAIYTHTIAWALMGKEQAKEKRNKSGLLGNIIDNYMQGMQYGQTNGIPQGSTLSDFIAEIVLAYADKLLSERLNTNGISNYHIVRYRDD
;
A
#
# COMPACT_ATOMS: atom_id res chain seq x y z
N MET A 1 -1.66 7.30 -18.19
CA MET A 1 -0.65 7.67 -17.15
C MET A 1 0.15 6.45 -16.72
N LYS A 2 1.43 6.63 -16.37
CA LYS A 2 2.26 5.53 -15.85
C LYS A 2 1.92 5.20 -14.40
N THR A 3 1.92 3.91 -14.08
CA THR A 3 1.81 3.44 -12.70
C THR A 3 3.20 3.26 -12.08
N ILE A 4 3.26 3.16 -10.76
CA ILE A 4 4.52 2.87 -10.05
C ILE A 4 5.11 1.52 -10.48
N LEU A 5 4.29 0.54 -10.88
CA LEU A 5 4.74 -0.78 -11.33
C LEU A 5 5.56 -0.72 -12.63
N GLU A 6 5.43 0.35 -13.41
CA GLU A 6 6.22 0.56 -14.63
C GLU A 6 7.61 1.14 -14.35
N LEU A 7 7.87 1.56 -13.12
CA LEU A 7 9.15 2.12 -12.74
C LEU A 7 10.22 1.04 -12.51
N SER A 8 11.49 1.43 -12.72
CA SER A 8 12.62 0.65 -12.21
C SER A 8 12.66 0.71 -10.68
N HIS A 9 13.32 -0.24 -10.04
CA HIS A 9 13.46 -0.30 -8.58
C HIS A 9 14.09 0.98 -7.99
N ILE A 10 15.02 1.62 -8.72
CA ILE A 10 15.65 2.88 -8.31
C ILE A 10 14.62 4.02 -8.34
N LYS A 11 13.87 4.15 -9.44
CA LYS A 11 12.84 5.18 -9.59
C LYS A 11 11.67 4.97 -8.64
N ALA A 12 11.28 3.71 -8.37
CA ALA A 12 10.27 3.39 -7.37
C ALA A 12 10.72 3.80 -5.96
N ARG A 13 12.00 3.58 -5.62
CA ARG A 13 12.58 4.07 -4.35
C ARG A 13 12.48 5.59 -4.25
N GLN A 14 12.92 6.30 -5.28
CA GLN A 14 12.84 7.77 -5.31
C GLN A 14 11.39 8.25 -5.15
N TYR A 15 10.46 7.62 -5.86
CA TYR A 15 9.03 7.92 -5.77
C TYR A 15 8.51 7.80 -4.32
N PHE A 16 8.74 6.68 -3.64
CA PHE A 16 8.27 6.51 -2.27
C PHE A 16 8.95 7.47 -1.27
N LEU A 17 10.19 7.91 -1.54
CA LEU A 17 10.93 8.82 -0.67
C LEU A 17 10.62 10.31 -0.92
N GLU A 18 9.74 10.64 -1.87
CA GLU A 18 9.25 12.01 -2.00
C GLU A 18 8.38 12.40 -0.80
N SER A 19 8.52 13.62 -0.31
CA SER A 19 7.78 14.17 0.83
C SER A 19 6.26 13.93 0.74
N GLN A 20 5.67 14.17 -0.44
CA GLN A 20 4.25 13.98 -0.71
C GLN A 20 3.80 12.49 -0.69
N ASN A 21 4.71 11.53 -0.90
CA ASN A 21 4.43 10.10 -0.88
C ASN A 21 4.72 9.48 0.49
N TYR A 22 5.63 10.07 1.26
CA TYR A 22 5.87 9.71 2.65
C TYR A 22 4.66 10.04 3.53
N CYS A 23 4.07 11.20 3.32
CA CYS A 23 2.83 11.58 3.98
C CYS A 23 1.89 12.23 2.97
N ASN A 24 0.75 11.57 2.71
CA ASN A 24 -0.26 12.02 1.75
C ASN A 24 -1.32 12.96 2.36
N MET A 25 -1.10 13.42 3.61
CA MET A 25 -1.92 14.45 4.21
C MET A 25 -1.54 15.85 3.72
N GLN A 26 -2.53 16.71 3.60
CA GLN A 26 -2.31 18.12 3.27
C GLN A 26 -1.89 18.89 4.53
N PHE A 27 -0.59 19.10 4.67
CA PHE A 27 -0.04 20.00 5.67
C PHE A 27 0.09 21.43 5.12
N PRO A 28 0.16 22.45 6.00
CA PRO A 28 0.60 23.78 5.59
C PRO A 28 1.93 23.74 4.83
N LYS A 29 2.10 24.64 3.86
CA LYS A 29 3.26 24.63 2.95
C LYS A 29 4.63 24.76 3.63
N TYR A 30 4.68 25.24 4.88
CA TYR A 30 5.92 25.34 5.67
C TYR A 30 6.32 24.01 6.33
N ILE A 31 5.47 22.98 6.29
CA ILE A 31 5.80 21.63 6.76
C ILE A 31 6.25 20.82 5.55
N ASP A 32 7.54 20.49 5.51
CA ASP A 32 8.13 19.63 4.49
C ASP A 32 8.90 18.50 5.16
N PHE A 33 8.62 17.26 4.74
CA PHE A 33 9.28 16.07 5.26
C PHE A 33 10.57 15.72 4.50
N LYS A 34 10.89 16.42 3.40
CA LYS A 34 12.08 16.17 2.61
C LYS A 34 13.37 16.21 3.45
N PRO A 35 13.62 17.22 4.30
CA PRO A 35 14.83 17.25 5.11
C PRO A 35 14.96 16.05 6.07
N VAL A 36 13.81 15.58 6.62
CA VAL A 36 13.78 14.43 7.53
C VAL A 36 14.13 13.15 6.77
N ILE A 37 13.56 12.96 5.59
CA ILE A 37 13.82 11.77 4.75
C ILE A 37 15.29 11.76 4.30
N GLU A 38 15.83 12.90 3.84
CA GLU A 38 17.23 13.03 3.44
C GLU A 38 18.20 12.76 4.62
N TYR A 39 17.89 13.28 5.81
CA TYR A 39 18.67 13.00 7.01
C TYR A 39 18.69 11.49 7.33
N VAL A 40 17.54 10.83 7.32
CA VAL A 40 17.43 9.40 7.57
C VAL A 40 18.19 8.60 6.52
N GLN A 41 18.04 8.96 5.25
CA GLN A 41 18.74 8.29 4.14
C GLN A 41 20.26 8.34 4.32
N ASN A 42 20.80 9.51 4.71
CA ASN A 42 22.22 9.69 4.92
C ASN A 42 22.71 8.98 6.19
N SER A 43 21.93 8.99 7.28
CA SER A 43 22.31 8.38 8.56
C SER A 43 22.22 6.85 8.54
N VAL A 44 21.26 6.29 7.81
CA VAL A 44 21.08 4.84 7.68
C VAL A 44 22.12 4.23 6.73
N GLY A 45 22.30 4.82 5.54
CA GLY A 45 23.23 4.28 4.55
C GLY A 45 23.01 2.80 4.26
N ASN A 46 24.03 1.98 4.57
CA ASN A 46 23.97 0.52 4.41
C ASN A 46 23.53 -0.24 5.66
N LYS A 47 23.28 0.45 6.76
CA LYS A 47 22.88 -0.17 8.03
C LYS A 47 21.55 -0.89 7.90
N GLU A 48 21.35 -1.89 8.76
CA GLU A 48 20.09 -2.58 8.98
C GLU A 48 19.37 -2.03 10.20
N LEU A 49 18.15 -2.50 10.44
CA LEU A 49 17.33 -2.04 11.56
C LEU A 49 18.06 -2.19 12.90
N ARG A 50 18.70 -3.32 13.13
CA ARG A 50 19.40 -3.60 14.40
C ARG A 50 20.58 -2.66 14.68
N ASP A 51 21.23 -2.18 13.62
CA ASP A 51 22.37 -1.24 13.75
C ASP A 51 21.94 0.17 14.16
N ILE A 52 20.64 0.45 14.03
CA ILE A 52 20.05 1.78 14.28
C ILE A 52 19.36 1.81 15.64
N LEU A 53 18.97 0.66 16.17
CA LEU A 53 18.29 0.57 17.45
C LEU A 53 19.21 1.04 18.59
N LYS A 54 18.68 1.91 19.44
CA LYS A 54 19.40 2.39 20.63
C LYS A 54 19.63 1.26 21.64
N ASP A 55 18.70 0.33 21.74
CA ASP A 55 18.80 -0.89 22.54
C ASP A 55 18.61 -2.11 21.62
N PRO A 56 19.70 -2.87 21.31
CA PRO A 56 19.63 -4.04 20.43
C PRO A 56 18.74 -5.18 20.93
N LYS A 57 18.38 -5.17 22.22
CA LYS A 57 17.49 -6.18 22.83
C LYS A 57 16.01 -5.89 22.62
N ARG A 58 15.66 -4.67 22.20
CA ARG A 58 14.28 -4.25 21.98
C ARG A 58 14.03 -4.00 20.51
N MET A 59 12.93 -4.54 20.02
CA MET A 59 12.45 -4.31 18.65
C MET A 59 11.43 -3.17 18.61
N PRO A 60 11.15 -2.58 17.43
CA PRO A 60 10.09 -1.56 17.32
C PRO A 60 8.73 -2.02 17.86
N SER A 61 8.41 -3.33 17.72
CA SER A 61 7.20 -3.94 18.27
C SER A 61 7.07 -3.85 19.79
N ASP A 62 8.15 -3.55 20.51
CA ASP A 62 8.16 -3.44 21.97
C ASP A 62 7.83 -2.02 22.47
N TYR A 63 7.53 -1.11 21.53
CA TYR A 63 7.22 0.29 21.82
C TYR A 63 5.81 0.65 21.31
N GLU A 64 4.99 1.28 22.16
CA GLU A 64 3.61 1.63 21.85
C GLU A 64 3.46 2.77 20.82
N ASN A 65 4.37 3.74 20.85
CA ASN A 65 4.26 4.99 20.08
C ASN A 65 5.38 5.13 19.05
N VAL A 66 5.59 4.11 18.24
CA VAL A 66 6.60 4.12 17.18
C VAL A 66 6.21 5.10 16.06
N ASN A 67 4.94 5.09 15.67
CA ASN A 67 4.35 6.04 14.73
C ASN A 67 3.61 7.15 15.47
N HIS A 68 3.56 8.34 14.87
CA HIS A 68 2.72 9.42 15.40
C HIS A 68 1.29 9.26 14.88
N LYS A 69 0.34 8.99 15.78
CA LYS A 69 -1.09 8.81 15.45
C LYS A 69 -1.81 10.15 15.49
N MET A 70 -2.59 10.44 14.47
CA MET A 70 -3.41 11.63 14.34
C MET A 70 -4.85 11.24 14.01
N LEU A 71 -5.82 12.00 14.53
CA LEU A 71 -7.22 11.84 14.20
C LEU A 71 -7.63 12.94 13.23
N VAL A 72 -7.98 12.58 12.01
CA VAL A 72 -8.48 13.50 11.00
C VAL A 72 -10.00 13.38 10.91
N LYS A 73 -10.68 14.52 10.93
CA LYS A 73 -12.14 14.56 10.82
C LYS A 73 -12.57 14.08 9.42
N LYS A 74 -13.55 13.17 9.38
CA LYS A 74 -14.28 12.81 8.17
C LYS A 74 -15.48 13.77 7.98
N ASP A 75 -16.21 13.56 6.89
CA ASP A 75 -17.36 14.41 6.52
C ASP A 75 -18.52 14.36 7.52
N ALA A 76 -18.68 13.28 8.28
CA ALA A 76 -19.70 13.15 9.30
C ALA A 76 -19.30 13.83 10.62
N GLN A 77 -20.29 14.34 11.39
CA GLN A 77 -20.08 15.21 12.55
C GLN A 77 -19.16 14.63 13.65
N TYR A 78 -19.20 13.33 13.91
CA TYR A 78 -18.39 12.67 14.95
C TYR A 78 -17.54 11.53 14.37
N SER A 79 -17.26 11.57 13.08
CA SER A 79 -16.48 10.54 12.40
C SER A 79 -15.04 10.98 12.25
N TYR A 80 -14.10 10.16 12.74
CA TYR A 80 -12.67 10.41 12.67
C TYR A 80 -11.98 9.24 11.97
N ARG A 81 -10.94 9.59 11.21
CA ARG A 81 -10.04 8.60 10.58
C ARG A 81 -8.70 8.65 11.29
N PRO A 82 -8.23 7.52 11.86
CA PRO A 82 -6.88 7.45 12.40
C PRO A 82 -5.89 7.44 11.24
N ILE A 83 -5.02 8.43 11.19
CA ILE A 83 -3.90 8.51 10.26
C ILE A 83 -2.61 8.41 11.04
N GLN A 84 -1.61 7.80 10.47
CA GLN A 84 -0.32 7.60 11.13
C GLN A 84 0.80 8.21 10.28
N LEU A 85 1.55 9.12 10.88
CA LEU A 85 2.84 9.51 10.35
C LEU A 85 3.84 8.44 10.77
N ILE A 86 4.30 7.67 9.80
CA ILE A 86 5.18 6.52 10.02
C ILE A 86 6.54 7.02 10.50
N ASN A 87 7.16 6.30 11.46
CA ASN A 87 8.52 6.57 11.88
C ASN A 87 9.45 6.58 10.65
N PRO A 88 10.19 7.68 10.39
CA PRO A 88 10.92 7.84 9.13
C PRO A 88 12.05 6.82 8.93
N TYR A 89 12.65 6.29 10.01
CA TYR A 89 13.64 5.21 9.91
C TYR A 89 13.01 3.89 9.44
N LEU A 90 11.87 3.50 10.03
CA LEU A 90 11.16 2.29 9.64
C LEU A 90 10.59 2.42 8.22
N TYR A 91 10.07 3.60 7.88
CA TYR A 91 9.61 3.90 6.53
C TYR A 91 10.71 3.71 5.49
N TYR A 92 11.88 4.35 5.73
CA TYR A 92 13.01 4.26 4.82
C TYR A 92 13.52 2.83 4.64
N LEU A 93 13.66 2.08 5.74
CA LEU A 93 14.12 0.70 5.71
C LEU A 93 13.14 -0.22 4.96
N LEU A 94 11.84 -0.01 5.17
CA LEU A 94 10.80 -0.75 4.44
C LEU A 94 10.83 -0.42 2.95
N VAL A 95 10.93 0.86 2.57
CA VAL A 95 11.11 1.28 1.17
C VAL A 95 12.36 0.63 0.58
N LYS A 96 13.50 0.64 1.32
CA LYS A 96 14.75 0.01 0.88
C LYS A 96 14.58 -1.49 0.62
N ALA A 97 13.87 -2.21 1.50
CA ALA A 97 13.60 -3.64 1.38
C ALA A 97 12.69 -3.95 0.17
N MET A 98 11.59 -3.22 0.02
CA MET A 98 10.62 -3.42 -1.07
C MET A 98 11.19 -3.03 -2.43
N THR A 99 12.05 -2.01 -2.49
CA THR A 99 12.67 -1.51 -3.73
C THR A 99 14.08 -2.05 -3.97
N ASN A 100 14.47 -3.14 -3.34
CA ASN A 100 15.60 -3.92 -3.77
C ASN A 100 15.32 -4.51 -5.17
N LYS A 101 16.33 -4.71 -6.01
CA LYS A 101 16.17 -5.18 -7.40
C LYS A 101 15.37 -6.49 -7.49
N SER A 102 15.69 -7.47 -6.64
CA SER A 102 14.96 -8.75 -6.57
C SER A 102 13.54 -8.60 -6.03
N SER A 103 13.39 -7.89 -4.92
CA SER A 103 12.10 -7.65 -4.27
C SER A 103 11.12 -6.89 -5.16
N TRP A 104 11.63 -5.85 -5.85
CA TRP A 104 10.78 -5.07 -6.77
C TRP A 104 10.34 -5.86 -7.98
N LYS A 105 11.20 -6.77 -8.47
CA LYS A 105 10.82 -7.71 -9.53
C LYS A 105 9.74 -8.67 -9.03
N GLU A 106 9.93 -9.28 -7.85
CA GLU A 106 8.97 -10.19 -7.22
C GLU A 106 7.58 -9.53 -7.08
N ILE A 107 7.53 -8.29 -6.58
CA ILE A 107 6.27 -7.53 -6.45
C ILE A 107 5.60 -7.37 -7.82
N LYS A 108 6.34 -6.94 -8.83
CA LYS A 108 5.77 -6.72 -10.17
C LYS A 108 5.26 -8.01 -10.81
N ASP A 109 6.05 -9.07 -10.71
CA ASP A 109 5.68 -10.38 -11.22
C ASP A 109 4.39 -10.86 -10.52
N ARG A 110 4.28 -10.63 -9.21
CA ARG A 110 3.10 -11.00 -8.45
C ARG A 110 1.85 -10.21 -8.81
N PHE A 111 1.96 -8.90 -9.03
CA PHE A 111 0.83 -8.11 -9.54
C PHE A 111 0.36 -8.60 -10.92
N ALA A 112 1.29 -9.01 -11.79
CA ALA A 112 0.95 -9.58 -13.10
C ALA A 112 0.20 -10.92 -12.96
N GLU A 113 0.60 -11.79 -12.03
CA GLU A 113 -0.06 -13.08 -11.75
C GLU A 113 -1.46 -12.90 -11.13
N LEU A 114 -1.63 -11.88 -10.29
CA LEU A 114 -2.89 -11.61 -9.61
C LEU A 114 -3.91 -10.87 -10.48
N LYS A 115 -3.49 -10.38 -11.63
CA LYS A 115 -4.37 -9.62 -12.54
C LYS A 115 -5.54 -10.48 -13.02
N VAL A 116 -6.75 -9.95 -12.86
CA VAL A 116 -8.00 -10.57 -13.29
C VAL A 116 -8.60 -9.78 -14.44
N PRO A 117 -8.99 -10.41 -15.57
CA PRO A 117 -9.50 -9.69 -16.73
C PRO A 117 -10.78 -8.87 -16.47
N ASN A 118 -11.66 -9.38 -15.60
CA ASN A 118 -12.93 -8.75 -15.29
C ASN A 118 -12.88 -7.79 -14.11
N ILE A 119 -11.69 -7.50 -13.58
CA ILE A 119 -11.50 -6.55 -12.48
C ILE A 119 -10.47 -5.50 -12.89
N GLU A 120 -10.92 -4.26 -13.00
CA GLU A 120 -10.09 -3.10 -13.31
C GLU A 120 -9.74 -2.37 -12.00
N VAL A 121 -8.44 -2.22 -11.72
CA VAL A 121 -7.94 -1.56 -10.52
C VAL A 121 -7.47 -0.16 -10.86
N ALA A 122 -8.16 0.85 -10.31
CA ALA A 122 -7.87 2.26 -10.57
C ALA A 122 -6.95 2.91 -9.53
N SER A 123 -6.68 2.25 -8.41
CA SER A 123 -5.99 2.78 -7.22
C SER A 123 -4.49 2.51 -7.13
N ILE A 124 -3.91 1.77 -8.07
CA ILE A 124 -2.45 1.61 -8.13
C ILE A 124 -1.80 3.00 -8.25
N PRO A 125 -0.85 3.37 -7.36
CA PRO A 125 -0.26 4.69 -7.35
C PRO A 125 0.27 5.12 -8.72
N LYS A 126 -0.11 6.35 -9.12
CA LYS A 126 0.27 6.94 -10.41
C LYS A 126 1.50 7.83 -10.26
N VAL A 127 2.29 7.84 -11.30
CA VAL A 127 3.45 8.72 -11.40
C VAL A 127 3.02 9.96 -12.16
N LYS A 128 3.31 11.15 -11.62
CA LYS A 128 2.98 12.42 -12.30
C LYS A 128 3.56 12.46 -13.71
N GLY A 129 2.75 12.86 -14.66
CA GLY A 129 3.18 13.22 -16.00
C GLY A 129 3.74 14.66 -16.07
N ASP A 130 4.18 15.08 -17.23
CA ASP A 130 4.75 16.42 -17.44
C ASP A 130 3.74 17.56 -17.20
N THR A 131 2.45 17.26 -17.34
CA THR A 131 1.35 18.22 -17.13
C THR A 131 0.80 18.22 -15.71
N ASP A 132 1.14 17.23 -14.88
CA ASP A 132 0.62 17.10 -13.53
C ASP A 132 1.41 17.92 -12.52
N LYS A 133 0.72 18.68 -11.67
CA LYS A 133 1.35 19.47 -10.60
C LYS A 133 1.90 18.59 -9.48
N SER A 134 1.27 17.43 -9.21
CA SER A 134 1.65 16.51 -8.16
C SER A 134 1.19 15.08 -8.48
N HIS A 135 1.70 14.08 -7.75
CA HIS A 135 1.20 12.70 -7.85
C HIS A 135 -0.28 12.59 -7.41
N MET A 136 -0.71 13.44 -6.48
CA MET A 136 -2.11 13.51 -6.07
C MET A 136 -3.00 13.99 -7.22
N SER A 137 -2.62 15.02 -7.97
CA SER A 137 -3.40 15.48 -9.13
C SER A 137 -3.47 14.41 -10.22
N ALA A 138 -2.38 13.68 -10.48
CA ALA A 138 -2.36 12.54 -11.39
C ALA A 138 -3.33 11.43 -10.93
N SER A 139 -3.38 11.15 -9.62
CA SER A 139 -4.30 10.15 -9.05
C SER A 139 -5.75 10.57 -9.18
N VAL A 140 -6.09 11.84 -8.95
CA VAL A 140 -7.45 12.37 -9.12
C VAL A 140 -7.91 12.29 -10.57
N SER A 141 -7.06 12.72 -11.51
CA SER A 141 -7.37 12.62 -12.95
C SER A 141 -7.57 11.16 -13.38
N SER A 142 -6.73 10.27 -12.86
CA SER A 142 -6.83 8.84 -13.13
C SER A 142 -8.10 8.21 -12.53
N TRP A 143 -8.53 8.66 -11.37
CA TRP A 143 -9.80 8.21 -10.77
C TRP A 143 -10.97 8.59 -11.67
N TRP A 144 -11.02 9.83 -12.15
CA TRP A 144 -12.05 10.30 -13.06
C TRP A 144 -12.15 9.45 -14.32
N GLU A 145 -11.03 9.19 -14.97
CA GLU A 145 -10.97 8.38 -16.18
C GLU A 145 -11.33 6.90 -15.94
N ASN A 146 -10.77 6.30 -14.89
CA ASN A 146 -10.85 4.85 -14.69
C ASN A 146 -12.00 4.40 -13.79
N VAL A 147 -12.68 5.30 -13.10
CA VAL A 147 -13.87 4.97 -12.30
C VAL A 147 -15.10 5.58 -12.91
N GLU A 148 -15.20 6.92 -12.99
CA GLU A 148 -16.40 7.58 -13.46
C GLU A 148 -16.70 7.33 -14.94
N GLN A 149 -15.73 7.60 -15.82
CA GLN A 149 -15.92 7.38 -17.25
C GLN A 149 -16.12 5.88 -17.54
N ARG A 150 -15.35 5.02 -16.88
CA ARG A 150 -15.47 3.60 -17.05
C ARG A 150 -16.83 3.04 -16.58
N SER A 151 -17.37 3.57 -15.50
CA SER A 151 -18.70 3.21 -15.01
C SER A 151 -19.80 3.58 -16.01
N LEU A 152 -19.69 4.73 -16.67
CA LEU A 152 -20.61 5.14 -17.73
C LEU A 152 -20.53 4.20 -18.95
N GLU A 153 -19.34 3.80 -19.38
CA GLU A 153 -19.16 2.85 -20.47
C GLU A 153 -19.77 1.49 -20.13
N LEU A 154 -19.54 0.99 -18.93
CA LEU A 154 -20.08 -0.30 -18.47
C LEU A 154 -21.61 -0.27 -18.34
N ALA A 155 -22.21 0.87 -17.99
CA ALA A 155 -23.65 1.03 -17.92
C ALA A 155 -24.35 0.79 -19.27
N LEU A 156 -23.64 0.89 -20.40
CA LEU A 156 -24.17 0.53 -21.71
C LEU A 156 -24.29 -0.97 -21.92
N SER A 157 -23.50 -1.76 -21.19
CA SER A 157 -23.40 -3.22 -21.37
C SER A 157 -24.05 -4.01 -20.23
N TYR A 158 -24.14 -3.43 -19.04
CA TYR A 158 -24.67 -4.09 -17.84
C TYR A 158 -25.95 -3.42 -17.36
N ARG A 159 -26.97 -4.25 -17.09
CA ARG A 159 -28.28 -3.79 -16.63
C ARG A 159 -28.30 -3.35 -15.17
N TYR A 160 -27.44 -3.90 -14.35
CA TYR A 160 -27.38 -3.67 -12.91
C TYR A 160 -26.00 -3.17 -12.50
N MET A 161 -25.98 -2.17 -11.64
CA MET A 161 -24.78 -1.68 -10.98
C MET A 161 -24.93 -1.88 -9.47
N PHE A 162 -23.90 -2.38 -8.84
CA PHE A 162 -23.81 -2.56 -7.39
C PHE A 162 -22.58 -1.82 -6.87
N VAL A 163 -22.77 -0.96 -5.87
CA VAL A 163 -21.68 -0.22 -5.22
C VAL A 163 -21.53 -0.73 -3.80
N THR A 164 -20.33 -1.01 -3.38
CA THR A 164 -20.00 -1.50 -2.05
C THR A 164 -18.64 -0.97 -1.60
N ASP A 165 -18.38 -1.08 -0.31
CA ASP A 165 -17.17 -0.56 0.36
C ASP A 165 -16.70 -1.58 1.41
N ILE A 166 -15.40 -1.69 1.62
CA ILE A 166 -14.82 -2.51 2.69
C ILE A 166 -14.62 -1.63 3.92
N THR A 167 -15.51 -1.76 4.88
CA THR A 167 -15.48 -0.96 6.10
C THR A 167 -14.15 -1.07 6.85
N ASN A 168 -13.51 0.08 7.12
CA ASN A 168 -12.25 0.17 7.84
C ASN A 168 -11.11 -0.68 7.23
N CYS A 169 -11.02 -0.75 5.92
CA CYS A 169 -10.10 -1.64 5.19
C CYS A 169 -8.69 -1.66 5.79
N TYR A 170 -8.02 -0.51 5.93
CA TYR A 170 -6.65 -0.44 6.46
C TYR A 170 -6.51 -0.99 7.88
N CYS A 171 -7.50 -0.74 8.74
CA CYS A 171 -7.51 -1.27 10.10
C CYS A 171 -7.89 -2.75 10.16
N ALA A 172 -8.56 -3.26 9.14
CA ALA A 172 -9.02 -4.65 9.05
C ALA A 172 -8.02 -5.59 8.34
N ILE A 173 -7.03 -5.05 7.63
CA ILE A 173 -6.00 -5.88 6.98
C ILE A 173 -5.23 -6.66 8.05
N TYR A 174 -5.32 -7.97 7.99
CA TYR A 174 -4.50 -8.87 8.80
C TYR A 174 -3.09 -8.92 8.21
N THR A 175 -2.07 -8.51 8.95
CA THR A 175 -0.74 -8.24 8.39
C THR A 175 -0.10 -9.46 7.71
N HIS A 176 -0.37 -10.67 8.21
CA HIS A 176 0.09 -11.92 7.56
C HIS A 176 -0.50 -12.12 6.16
N THR A 177 -1.64 -11.47 5.83
CA THR A 177 -2.19 -11.54 4.46
C THR A 177 -1.28 -10.92 3.43
N ILE A 178 -0.36 -10.03 3.81
CA ILE A 178 0.67 -9.47 2.94
C ILE A 178 1.59 -10.58 2.42
N ALA A 179 2.05 -11.47 3.33
CA ALA A 179 2.83 -12.63 2.96
C ALA A 179 2.03 -13.61 2.08
N TRP A 180 0.73 -13.81 2.39
CA TRP A 180 -0.15 -14.64 1.55
C TRP A 180 -0.33 -14.06 0.15
N ALA A 181 -0.50 -12.76 0.06
CA ALA A 181 -0.64 -12.07 -1.22
C ALA A 181 0.61 -12.23 -2.09
N LEU A 182 1.81 -12.13 -1.50
CA LEU A 182 3.08 -12.19 -2.24
C LEU A 182 3.48 -13.62 -2.65
N MET A 183 3.25 -14.62 -1.82
CA MET A 183 3.76 -15.98 -2.11
C MET A 183 2.68 -17.07 -2.09
N GLY A 184 1.41 -16.73 -1.86
CA GLY A 184 0.32 -17.68 -1.66
C GLY A 184 0.20 -18.16 -0.22
N LYS A 185 -1.03 -18.46 0.21
CA LYS A 185 -1.36 -18.73 1.62
C LYS A 185 -0.63 -19.94 2.17
N GLU A 186 -0.56 -21.03 1.42
CA GLU A 186 0.04 -22.28 1.89
C GLU A 186 1.57 -22.15 2.05
N GLN A 187 2.24 -21.56 1.05
CA GLN A 187 3.67 -21.29 1.15
C GLN A 187 4.02 -20.32 2.29
N ALA A 188 3.20 -19.28 2.47
CA ALA A 188 3.42 -18.31 3.53
C ALA A 188 3.31 -18.97 4.93
N LYS A 189 2.36 -19.88 5.14
CA LYS A 189 2.23 -20.63 6.38
C LYS A 189 3.42 -21.56 6.62
N GLU A 190 3.82 -22.31 5.60
CA GLU A 190 4.97 -23.21 5.67
C GLU A 190 6.30 -22.48 5.98
N LYS A 191 6.47 -21.31 5.36
CA LYS A 191 7.70 -20.52 5.44
C LYS A 191 7.61 -19.34 6.42
N ARG A 192 6.63 -19.33 7.33
CA ARG A 192 6.39 -18.20 8.27
C ARG A 192 7.60 -17.78 9.10
N ASN A 193 8.49 -18.73 9.41
CA ASN A 193 9.70 -18.47 10.22
C ASN A 193 10.91 -18.01 9.39
N LYS A 194 10.79 -17.91 8.06
CA LYS A 194 11.88 -17.46 7.19
C LYS A 194 11.88 -15.94 7.08
N SER A 195 12.69 -15.28 7.91
CA SER A 195 12.76 -13.82 8.01
C SER A 195 13.26 -13.10 6.74
N GLY A 196 13.95 -13.82 5.85
CA GLY A 196 14.48 -13.24 4.60
C GLY A 196 13.49 -13.15 3.44
N LEU A 197 12.27 -13.67 3.57
CA LEU A 197 11.25 -13.58 2.53
C LEU A 197 10.56 -12.21 2.56
N LEU A 198 10.36 -11.60 1.39
CA LEU A 198 9.82 -10.25 1.27
C LEU A 198 8.49 -10.08 2.01
N GLY A 199 7.56 -11.03 1.87
CA GLY A 199 6.27 -10.98 2.56
C GLY A 199 6.41 -10.95 4.08
N ASN A 200 7.32 -11.75 4.63
CA ASN A 200 7.58 -11.78 6.08
C ASN A 200 8.32 -10.50 6.53
N ILE A 201 9.19 -9.94 5.70
CA ILE A 201 9.85 -8.65 5.98
C ILE A 201 8.80 -7.54 6.12
N ILE A 202 7.91 -7.41 5.14
CA ILE A 202 6.86 -6.37 5.16
C ILE A 202 5.93 -6.60 6.36
N ASP A 203 5.48 -7.80 6.61
CA ASP A 203 4.65 -8.17 7.75
C ASP A 203 5.30 -7.76 9.09
N ASN A 204 6.57 -8.10 9.28
CA ASN A 204 7.32 -7.73 10.48
C ASN A 204 7.45 -6.21 10.66
N TYR A 205 7.66 -5.45 9.57
CA TYR A 205 7.66 -3.99 9.64
C TYR A 205 6.29 -3.43 10.02
N MET A 206 5.20 -3.96 9.46
CA MET A 206 3.84 -3.53 9.81
C MET A 206 3.54 -3.77 11.29
N GLN A 207 3.86 -4.96 11.81
CA GLN A 207 3.71 -5.28 13.22
C GLN A 207 4.63 -4.40 14.11
N GLY A 208 5.88 -4.21 13.71
CA GLY A 208 6.83 -3.34 14.40
C GLY A 208 6.37 -1.88 14.52
N MET A 209 5.63 -1.39 13.53
CA MET A 209 5.04 -0.05 13.54
C MET A 209 3.81 0.07 14.44
N GLN A 210 3.23 -1.03 14.93
CA GLN A 210 1.95 -1.08 15.62
C GLN A 210 1.98 -1.91 16.91
N TYR A 211 3.07 -1.85 17.65
CA TYR A 211 3.20 -2.55 18.95
C TYR A 211 2.98 -4.07 18.84
N GLY A 212 3.50 -4.68 17.78
CA GLY A 212 3.36 -6.12 17.53
C GLY A 212 1.96 -6.59 17.15
N GLN A 213 1.02 -5.66 16.91
CA GLN A 213 -0.34 -6.02 16.50
C GLN A 213 -0.35 -6.55 15.06
N THR A 214 -1.14 -7.60 14.85
CA THR A 214 -1.31 -8.25 13.55
C THR A 214 -2.52 -7.73 12.76
N ASN A 215 -3.33 -6.85 13.35
CA ASN A 215 -4.50 -6.25 12.71
C ASN A 215 -4.22 -4.79 12.36
N GLY A 216 -4.48 -4.47 11.12
CA GLY A 216 -4.31 -3.15 10.56
C GLY A 216 -2.91 -2.88 9.99
N ILE A 217 -2.87 -1.91 9.10
CA ILE A 217 -1.65 -1.30 8.59
C ILE A 217 -1.73 0.22 8.78
N PRO A 218 -0.60 0.94 8.95
CA PRO A 218 -0.61 2.38 9.06
C PRO A 218 -1.25 3.04 7.84
N GLN A 219 -2.18 3.97 8.02
CA GLN A 219 -2.78 4.75 6.94
C GLN A 219 -2.18 6.16 6.92
N GLY A 220 -1.85 6.70 5.74
CA GLY A 220 -1.37 8.08 5.58
C GLY A 220 -0.10 8.22 4.73
N SER A 221 0.32 7.15 4.06
CA SER A 221 1.44 7.20 3.11
C SER A 221 1.11 6.41 1.84
N THR A 222 1.69 6.80 0.72
CA THR A 222 1.55 6.08 -0.56
C THR A 222 2.13 4.66 -0.49
N LEU A 223 3.13 4.44 0.39
CA LEU A 223 3.67 3.10 0.62
C LEU A 223 2.64 2.17 1.26
N SER A 224 1.89 2.67 2.24
CA SER A 224 0.81 1.90 2.88
C SER A 224 -0.33 1.62 1.90
N ASP A 225 -0.69 2.61 1.07
CA ASP A 225 -1.67 2.44 0.01
C ASP A 225 -1.23 1.33 -0.96
N PHE A 226 0.04 1.33 -1.34
CA PHE A 226 0.60 0.31 -2.23
C PHE A 226 0.62 -1.09 -1.60
N ILE A 227 0.91 -1.19 -0.28
CA ILE A 227 0.86 -2.48 0.44
C ILE A 227 -0.58 -2.98 0.55
N ALA A 228 -1.55 -2.09 0.80
CA ALA A 228 -2.97 -2.45 0.76
C ALA A 228 -3.37 -3.00 -0.61
N GLU A 229 -2.89 -2.37 -1.70
CA GLU A 229 -3.16 -2.84 -3.06
C GLU A 229 -2.61 -4.25 -3.35
N ILE A 230 -1.47 -4.65 -2.76
CA ILE A 230 -0.97 -6.04 -2.87
C ILE A 230 -1.97 -7.02 -2.26
N VAL A 231 -2.53 -6.70 -1.09
CA VAL A 231 -3.52 -7.54 -0.41
C VAL A 231 -4.85 -7.56 -1.16
N LEU A 232 -5.31 -6.40 -1.64
CA LEU A 232 -6.54 -6.27 -2.39
C LEU A 232 -6.48 -6.99 -3.74
N ALA A 233 -5.34 -6.93 -4.46
CA ALA A 233 -5.16 -7.71 -5.68
C ALA A 233 -5.26 -9.22 -5.43
N TYR A 234 -4.78 -9.71 -4.29
CA TYR A 234 -4.97 -11.11 -3.90
C TYR A 234 -6.43 -11.42 -3.58
N ALA A 235 -7.14 -10.51 -2.91
CA ALA A 235 -8.58 -10.65 -2.66
C ALA A 235 -9.40 -10.65 -3.97
N ASP A 236 -9.07 -9.78 -4.92
CA ASP A 236 -9.67 -9.74 -6.26
C ASP A 236 -9.54 -11.09 -6.97
N LYS A 237 -8.35 -11.69 -6.91
CA LYS A 237 -8.08 -13.01 -7.49
C LYS A 237 -8.96 -14.08 -6.87
N LEU A 238 -9.02 -14.14 -5.53
CA LEU A 238 -9.85 -15.11 -4.81
C LEU A 238 -11.35 -14.89 -5.08
N LEU A 239 -11.79 -13.63 -5.17
CA LEU A 239 -13.17 -13.28 -5.51
C LEU A 239 -13.53 -13.80 -6.91
N SER A 240 -12.68 -13.55 -7.90
CA SER A 240 -12.89 -14.03 -9.28
C SER A 240 -12.96 -15.55 -9.35
N GLU A 241 -12.05 -16.25 -8.66
CA GLU A 241 -12.06 -17.72 -8.59
C GLU A 241 -13.37 -18.24 -7.98
N ARG A 242 -13.85 -17.59 -6.92
CA ARG A 242 -15.11 -17.95 -6.24
C ARG A 242 -16.33 -17.67 -7.12
N LEU A 243 -16.37 -16.55 -7.83
CA LEU A 243 -17.43 -16.23 -8.78
C LEU A 243 -17.50 -17.28 -9.90
N ASN A 244 -16.36 -17.60 -10.50
CA ASN A 244 -16.27 -18.62 -11.56
C ASN A 244 -16.73 -20.01 -11.06
N THR A 245 -16.33 -20.41 -9.83
CA THR A 245 -16.76 -21.68 -9.24
C THR A 245 -18.28 -21.73 -9.03
N ASN A 246 -18.92 -20.59 -8.79
CA ASN A 246 -20.37 -20.48 -8.65
C ASN A 246 -21.09 -20.22 -10.00
N GLY A 247 -20.41 -20.34 -11.13
CA GLY A 247 -20.99 -20.16 -12.48
C GLY A 247 -21.29 -18.69 -12.83
N ILE A 248 -20.76 -17.72 -12.09
CA ILE A 248 -20.94 -16.30 -12.34
C ILE A 248 -19.77 -15.80 -13.19
N SER A 249 -19.98 -15.60 -14.48
CA SER A 249 -18.96 -15.17 -15.44
C SER A 249 -19.25 -13.80 -16.07
N ASN A 250 -20.54 -13.39 -16.11
CA ASN A 250 -20.96 -12.13 -16.70
C ASN A 250 -20.97 -11.01 -15.64
N TYR A 251 -19.80 -10.54 -15.29
CA TYR A 251 -19.60 -9.41 -14.39
C TYR A 251 -18.40 -8.58 -14.81
N HIS A 252 -18.38 -7.31 -14.38
CA HIS A 252 -17.22 -6.44 -14.45
C HIS A 252 -17.14 -5.62 -13.16
N ILE A 253 -15.95 -5.52 -12.60
CA ILE A 253 -15.70 -4.76 -11.36
C ILE A 253 -14.71 -3.65 -11.67
N VAL A 254 -15.01 -2.45 -11.24
CA VAL A 254 -14.07 -1.32 -11.19
C VAL A 254 -13.81 -1.04 -9.72
N ARG A 255 -12.58 -1.21 -9.27
CA ARG A 255 -12.20 -1.02 -7.88
C ARG A 255 -11.25 0.17 -7.72
N TYR A 256 -11.55 1.02 -6.76
CA TYR A 256 -10.69 2.10 -6.31
C TYR A 256 -10.44 1.97 -4.80
N ARG A 257 -9.25 1.46 -4.41
CA ARG A 257 -8.94 1.09 -3.02
C ARG A 257 -9.91 0.03 -2.50
N ASP A 258 -10.64 0.39 -1.47
CA ASP A 258 -11.63 -0.40 -0.74
C ASP A 258 -13.07 -0.25 -1.29
N ASP A 259 -13.28 0.64 -2.29
CA ASP A 259 -14.54 0.87 -2.99
C ASP A 259 -14.65 0.11 -4.32
#